data_b77991a8d0867e518a37a053b98af03c
#
_entry.id   b77991a8d0867e518a37a053b98af03c
#
_cell.length_a   1.000
_cell.length_b   1.000
_cell.length_c   1.000
_cell.angle_alpha   90.00
_cell.angle_beta   90.00
_cell.angle_gamma   90.00
#
_symmetry.space_group_name_H-M   'P 1'
#
loop_
_entity.id
_entity.type
_entity.pdbx_description
1 polymer ?
#
loop_
_entity_poly.entity_id
_entity_poly.type
_entity_poly.pdbx_seq_one_letter_code
_entity_poly.pdbx_strand_id
1 'polypeptide(L)'
;MGSRKIKRFVADTWKDYELLDSGEGAKLEKFGGVVLDRPEASAVWDRKKSFKEWDKAHSSFESTSKAAGYWKQNGKVPNSWNLEYKSEEHPSLRLKFNLETTRFKHIGIFPEQSCNWEYIAGKIKEGDKLLNLFAYTGGASLAAKSAGADVTHVDAIRQVIDWTRVNM
;
A
#
# COMPACT_ATOMS: atom_id res chain seq x y z
N MET A 1 25.43 17.56 23.69
CA MET A 1 24.37 16.64 23.24
C MET A 1 24.19 16.83 21.74
N GLY A 2 24.66 15.87 20.91
CA GLY A 2 24.50 15.97 19.47
C GLY A 2 23.03 15.79 19.07
N SER A 3 22.47 16.70 18.30
CA SER A 3 21.11 16.60 17.78
C SER A 3 21.06 15.36 16.87
N ARG A 4 20.28 14.35 17.23
CA ARG A 4 19.96 13.23 16.32
C ARG A 4 19.22 13.79 15.12
N LYS A 5 19.84 13.80 13.94
CA LYS A 5 19.15 14.12 12.69
C LYS A 5 18.10 13.03 12.44
N ILE A 6 16.83 13.40 12.42
CA ILE A 6 15.74 12.51 12.02
C ILE A 6 15.89 12.27 10.50
N LYS A 7 16.12 11.02 10.12
CA LYS A 7 16.11 10.62 8.71
C LYS A 7 14.67 10.39 8.28
N ARG A 8 14.22 11.11 7.26
CA ARG A 8 12.91 10.92 6.65
C ARG A 8 13.07 10.09 5.38
N PHE A 9 12.16 9.15 5.20
CA PHE A 9 12.03 8.38 3.98
C PHE A 9 10.68 8.72 3.34
N VAL A 10 10.67 8.88 2.03
CA VAL A 10 9.48 9.24 1.26
C VAL A 10 9.25 8.14 0.23
N ALA A 11 8.02 7.67 0.11
CA ALA A 11 7.63 6.64 -0.84
C ALA A 11 7.28 7.29 -2.20
N ASP A 12 8.24 7.94 -2.84
CA ASP A 12 8.09 8.72 -4.08
C ASP A 12 8.58 8.00 -5.34
N THR A 13 9.06 6.77 -5.21
CA THR A 13 9.61 5.96 -6.32
C THR A 13 8.56 5.17 -7.10
N TRP A 14 7.30 5.31 -6.75
CA TRP A 14 6.20 4.63 -7.43
C TRP A 14 5.95 5.19 -8.84
N LYS A 15 5.71 4.28 -9.81
CA LYS A 15 5.22 4.65 -11.16
C LYS A 15 3.72 4.48 -11.30
N ASP A 16 3.17 3.48 -10.63
CA ASP A 16 1.75 3.11 -10.73
C ASP A 16 0.90 3.58 -9.54
N TYR A 17 1.51 4.20 -8.53
CA TYR A 17 0.79 4.78 -7.39
C TYR A 17 1.12 6.25 -7.22
N GLU A 18 0.12 7.05 -6.87
CA GLU A 18 0.27 8.46 -6.56
C GLU A 18 -0.73 8.88 -5.48
N LEU A 19 -0.25 9.56 -4.44
CA LEU A 19 -1.10 10.29 -3.51
C LEU A 19 -1.44 11.65 -4.14
N LEU A 20 -2.65 11.76 -4.70
CA LEU A 20 -3.09 12.95 -5.43
C LEU A 20 -3.37 14.13 -4.50
N ASP A 21 -3.98 13.85 -3.32
CA ASP A 21 -4.28 14.83 -2.29
C ASP A 21 -4.61 14.15 -0.96
N SER A 22 -4.56 14.90 0.13
CA SER A 22 -5.05 14.48 1.45
C SER A 22 -5.51 15.68 2.26
N GLY A 23 -6.51 15.47 3.12
CA GLY A 23 -7.05 16.48 4.00
C GLY A 23 -8.47 16.15 4.43
N GLU A 24 -8.96 16.87 5.46
CA GLU A 24 -10.31 16.72 5.98
C GLU A 24 -10.69 15.27 6.33
N GLY A 25 -9.72 14.53 6.88
CA GLY A 25 -9.92 13.13 7.28
C GLY A 25 -9.94 12.11 6.15
N ALA A 26 -9.48 12.49 4.94
CA ALA A 26 -9.48 11.62 3.76
C ALA A 26 -8.20 11.73 2.93
N LYS A 27 -8.02 10.79 2.01
CA LYS A 27 -6.96 10.79 1.01
C LYS A 27 -7.48 10.34 -0.36
N LEU A 28 -7.08 11.09 -1.38
CA LEU A 28 -7.35 10.81 -2.78
C LEU A 28 -6.10 10.16 -3.38
N GLU A 29 -6.21 8.94 -3.82
CA GLU A 29 -5.08 8.12 -4.27
C GLU A 29 -5.36 7.49 -5.62
N LYS A 30 -4.32 7.40 -6.44
CA LYS A 30 -4.35 6.72 -7.73
C LYS A 30 -3.56 5.42 -7.65
N PHE A 31 -4.19 4.32 -8.03
CA PHE A 31 -3.61 2.98 -8.08
C PHE A 31 -3.72 2.45 -9.52
N GLY A 32 -2.67 2.64 -10.31
CA GLY A 32 -2.72 2.41 -11.75
C GLY A 32 -3.74 3.31 -12.42
N GLY A 33 -4.78 2.74 -13.02
CA GLY A 33 -5.89 3.48 -13.65
C GLY A 33 -7.06 3.81 -12.71
N VAL A 34 -7.01 3.39 -11.43
CA VAL A 34 -8.12 3.53 -10.48
C VAL A 34 -7.83 4.64 -9.47
N VAL A 35 -8.73 5.60 -9.35
CA VAL A 35 -8.67 6.67 -8.35
C VAL A 35 -9.68 6.39 -7.25
N LEU A 36 -9.22 6.41 -6.00
CA LEU A 36 -10.00 6.09 -4.82
C LEU A 36 -9.95 7.24 -3.80
N ASP A 37 -11.11 7.55 -3.21
CA ASP A 37 -11.24 8.39 -2.04
C ASP A 37 -11.44 7.49 -0.81
N ARG A 38 -10.52 7.59 0.15
CA ARG A 38 -10.50 6.73 1.35
C ARG A 38 -10.35 7.53 2.63
N PRO A 39 -11.00 7.11 3.73
CA PRO A 39 -10.81 7.74 5.03
C PRO A 39 -9.36 7.63 5.52
N GLU A 40 -8.82 8.77 5.98
CA GLU A 40 -7.51 8.87 6.63
C GLU A 40 -7.58 9.83 7.81
N ALA A 41 -7.80 9.30 8.99
CA ALA A 41 -8.07 10.08 10.20
C ALA A 41 -6.91 11.01 10.62
N SER A 42 -5.69 10.72 10.19
CA SER A 42 -4.51 11.54 10.45
C SER A 42 -4.40 12.77 9.54
N ALA A 43 -5.16 12.83 8.44
CA ALA A 43 -5.17 13.96 7.51
C ALA A 43 -6.09 15.09 8.01
N VAL A 44 -5.68 15.79 9.08
CA VAL A 44 -6.47 16.83 9.76
C VAL A 44 -6.37 18.22 9.15
N TRP A 45 -5.55 18.39 8.13
CA TRP A 45 -5.36 19.64 7.38
C TRP A 45 -6.40 19.78 6.27
N ASP A 46 -6.47 20.98 5.69
CA ASP A 46 -7.38 21.25 4.58
C ASP A 46 -6.92 20.56 3.28
N ARG A 47 -7.86 20.16 2.44
CA ARG A 47 -7.59 19.65 1.08
C ARG A 47 -6.97 20.75 0.22
N LYS A 48 -5.98 20.37 -0.60
CA LYS A 48 -5.36 21.29 -1.56
C LYS A 48 -6.11 21.34 -2.89
N LYS A 49 -6.70 20.20 -3.30
CA LYS A 49 -7.49 20.10 -4.53
C LYS A 49 -8.95 20.49 -4.30
N SER A 50 -9.57 20.99 -5.35
CA SER A 50 -10.98 21.34 -5.33
C SER A 50 -11.88 20.10 -5.15
N PHE A 51 -13.08 20.30 -4.63
CA PHE A 51 -14.09 19.24 -4.55
C PHE A 51 -14.35 18.58 -5.90
N LYS A 52 -14.33 19.32 -7.03
CA LYS A 52 -14.48 18.78 -8.37
C LYS A 52 -13.39 17.78 -8.77
N GLU A 53 -12.20 17.88 -8.20
CA GLU A 53 -11.13 16.92 -8.43
C GLU A 53 -11.32 15.66 -7.60
N TRP A 54 -11.80 15.79 -6.37
CA TRP A 54 -12.17 14.67 -5.52
C TRP A 54 -13.39 13.91 -6.07
N ASP A 55 -14.37 14.61 -6.65
CA ASP A 55 -15.55 14.00 -7.30
C ASP A 55 -15.20 13.13 -8.51
N LYS A 56 -13.97 13.24 -9.04
CA LYS A 56 -13.46 12.36 -10.11
C LYS A 56 -12.98 10.99 -9.60
N ALA A 57 -13.01 10.75 -8.28
CA ALA A 57 -12.71 9.43 -7.73
C ALA A 57 -13.66 8.38 -8.35
N HIS A 58 -13.10 7.26 -8.81
CA HIS A 58 -13.90 6.16 -9.36
C HIS A 58 -14.73 5.48 -8.28
N SER A 59 -14.27 5.51 -7.03
CA SER A 59 -15.03 5.01 -5.88
C SER A 59 -14.57 5.72 -4.60
N SER A 60 -15.52 5.92 -3.68
CA SER A 60 -15.32 6.50 -2.37
C SER A 60 -15.73 5.51 -1.28
N PHE A 61 -14.92 5.36 -0.22
CA PHE A 61 -15.28 4.48 0.88
C PHE A 61 -16.09 5.22 1.93
N GLU A 62 -17.33 4.79 2.15
CA GLU A 62 -18.20 5.30 3.19
C GLU A 62 -18.20 4.36 4.40
N SER A 63 -17.76 4.90 5.56
CA SER A 63 -17.72 4.14 6.80
C SER A 63 -19.11 4.05 7.42
N THR A 64 -19.56 2.84 7.74
CA THR A 64 -20.79 2.58 8.48
C THR A 64 -20.54 2.35 9.97
N SER A 65 -19.29 2.01 10.33
CA SER A 65 -18.81 1.84 11.70
C SER A 65 -17.29 2.04 11.75
N LYS A 66 -16.67 1.92 12.94
CA LYS A 66 -15.20 2.01 13.08
C LYS A 66 -14.43 0.96 12.25
N ALA A 67 -15.06 -0.17 11.93
CA ALA A 67 -14.39 -1.32 11.31
C ALA A 67 -14.98 -1.73 9.96
N ALA A 68 -16.09 -1.16 9.52
CA ALA A 68 -16.76 -1.57 8.29
C ALA A 68 -17.34 -0.40 7.52
N GLY A 69 -17.56 -0.61 6.25
CA GLY A 69 -18.16 0.34 5.33
C GLY A 69 -18.44 -0.30 3.98
N TYR A 70 -18.70 0.53 3.00
CA TYR A 70 -18.92 0.11 1.63
C TYR A 70 -18.28 1.10 0.66
N TRP A 71 -18.05 0.63 -0.55
CA TRP A 71 -17.52 1.43 -1.63
C TRP A 71 -18.69 1.98 -2.49
N LYS A 72 -18.86 3.30 -2.44
CA LYS A 72 -19.76 4.00 -3.31
C LYS A 72 -19.10 4.16 -4.69
N GLN A 73 -19.66 3.54 -5.69
CA GLN A 73 -19.16 3.59 -7.07
C GLN A 73 -19.59 4.89 -7.74
N ASN A 74 -18.63 5.68 -8.22
CA ASN A 74 -18.87 6.89 -9.02
C ASN A 74 -18.41 6.70 -10.48
N GLY A 75 -17.65 5.63 -10.73
CA GLY A 75 -17.13 5.25 -12.03
C GLY A 75 -16.89 3.74 -12.10
N LYS A 76 -16.26 3.28 -13.17
CA LYS A 76 -15.96 1.86 -13.35
C LYS A 76 -14.70 1.49 -12.56
N VAL A 77 -14.86 0.64 -11.54
CA VAL A 77 -13.76 0.01 -10.81
C VAL A 77 -13.76 -1.48 -11.13
N PRO A 78 -12.63 -2.06 -11.55
CA PRO A 78 -12.52 -3.52 -11.71
C PRO A 78 -12.74 -4.25 -10.38
N ASN A 79 -13.21 -5.49 -10.41
CA ASN A 79 -13.31 -6.32 -9.20
C ASN A 79 -11.93 -6.54 -8.58
N SER A 80 -10.91 -6.72 -9.42
CA SER A 80 -9.50 -6.74 -9.02
C SER A 80 -8.63 -6.15 -10.13
N TRP A 81 -7.45 -5.61 -9.75
CA TRP A 81 -6.46 -5.10 -10.70
C TRP A 81 -5.06 -5.23 -10.10
N ASN A 82 -4.05 -5.16 -10.95
CA ASN A 82 -2.68 -5.28 -10.51
C ASN A 82 -2.01 -3.92 -10.38
N LEU A 83 -1.12 -3.81 -9.38
CA LEU A 83 -0.20 -2.71 -9.19
C LEU A 83 1.22 -3.26 -9.14
N GLU A 84 2.16 -2.63 -9.84
CA GLU A 84 3.56 -3.05 -9.84
C GLU A 84 4.42 -2.04 -9.09
N TYR A 85 5.37 -2.57 -8.31
CA TYR A 85 6.48 -1.82 -7.74
C TYR A 85 7.79 -2.33 -8.31
N LYS A 86 8.63 -1.41 -8.77
CA LYS A 86 9.96 -1.72 -9.31
C LYS A 86 10.97 -0.76 -8.68
N SER A 87 11.92 -1.32 -7.95
CA SER A 87 13.03 -0.56 -7.38
C SER A 87 13.98 -0.10 -8.47
N GLU A 88 14.49 1.12 -8.32
CA GLU A 88 15.60 1.63 -9.13
C GLU A 88 16.96 1.24 -8.53
N GLU A 89 17.05 1.10 -7.20
CA GLU A 89 18.28 0.75 -6.49
C GLU A 89 18.53 -0.76 -6.43
N HIS A 90 17.47 -1.57 -6.36
CA HIS A 90 17.53 -3.03 -6.22
C HIS A 90 16.81 -3.73 -7.38
N PRO A 91 17.49 -4.08 -8.47
CA PRO A 91 16.87 -4.63 -9.68
C PRO A 91 16.05 -5.92 -9.47
N SER A 92 16.37 -6.72 -8.44
CA SER A 92 15.61 -7.90 -8.06
C SER A 92 14.29 -7.57 -7.38
N LEU A 93 14.16 -6.37 -6.78
CA LEU A 93 12.96 -5.94 -6.07
C LEU A 93 11.89 -5.48 -7.09
N ARG A 94 11.15 -6.45 -7.59
CA ARG A 94 9.99 -6.26 -8.46
C ARG A 94 8.82 -6.98 -7.85
N LEU A 95 7.83 -6.22 -7.40
CA LEU A 95 6.67 -6.74 -6.70
C LEU A 95 5.43 -6.47 -7.51
N LYS A 96 4.51 -7.43 -7.53
CA LYS A 96 3.20 -7.28 -8.15
C LYS A 96 2.14 -7.56 -7.11
N PHE A 97 1.22 -6.64 -6.95
CA PHE A 97 0.13 -6.75 -6.01
C PHE A 97 -1.19 -6.84 -6.76
N ASN A 98 -1.99 -7.82 -6.43
CA ASN A 98 -3.40 -7.85 -6.79
C ASN A 98 -4.17 -6.97 -5.79
N LEU A 99 -4.92 -6.01 -6.28
CA LEU A 99 -5.73 -5.09 -5.49
C LEU A 99 -7.22 -5.39 -5.73
N GLU A 100 -8.03 -5.20 -4.68
CA GLU A 100 -9.48 -5.30 -4.78
C GLU A 100 -10.16 -4.39 -3.76
N THR A 101 -11.37 -3.94 -4.07
CA THR A 101 -12.22 -3.24 -3.12
C THR A 101 -12.91 -4.26 -2.22
N THR A 102 -12.59 -4.25 -0.93
CA THR A 102 -13.18 -5.14 0.06
C THR A 102 -14.26 -4.42 0.87
N ARG A 103 -14.92 -5.12 1.79
CA ARG A 103 -15.82 -4.48 2.78
C ARG A 103 -15.10 -3.56 3.77
N PHE A 104 -13.78 -3.43 3.68
CA PHE A 104 -12.94 -2.54 4.44
C PHE A 104 -12.35 -1.45 3.53
N LYS A 105 -11.83 -0.38 4.13
CA LYS A 105 -11.15 0.69 3.39
C LYS A 105 -9.80 0.27 2.76
N HIS A 106 -9.27 -0.88 3.16
CA HIS A 106 -7.99 -1.41 2.69
C HIS A 106 -8.19 -2.23 1.41
N ILE A 107 -7.29 -2.05 0.45
CA ILE A 107 -7.38 -2.62 -0.90
C ILE A 107 -6.27 -3.61 -1.23
N GLY A 108 -5.52 -4.06 -0.24
CA GLY A 108 -4.45 -5.06 -0.43
C GLY A 108 -3.05 -4.49 -0.42
N ILE A 109 -2.85 -3.20 -0.23
CA ILE A 109 -1.51 -2.60 -0.21
C ILE A 109 -1.44 -1.38 0.72
N PHE A 110 -0.24 -1.13 1.23
CA PHE A 110 0.18 0.08 1.91
C PHE A 110 1.38 0.66 1.15
N PRO A 111 1.17 1.57 0.18
CA PRO A 111 2.24 2.07 -0.69
C PRO A 111 3.38 2.76 0.03
N GLU A 112 3.11 3.37 1.19
CA GLU A 112 4.11 4.00 2.05
C GLU A 112 5.15 3.02 2.59
N GLN A 113 4.86 1.72 2.58
CA GLN A 113 5.78 0.67 3.01
C GLN A 113 6.89 0.39 1.98
N SER A 114 6.83 0.96 0.79
CA SER A 114 7.89 0.79 -0.22
C SER A 114 9.28 1.17 0.30
N CYS A 115 9.38 2.20 1.15
CA CYS A 115 10.64 2.55 1.81
C CYS A 115 11.20 1.43 2.70
N ASN A 116 10.32 0.65 3.35
CA ASN A 116 10.72 -0.50 4.15
C ASN A 116 11.11 -1.67 3.24
N TRP A 117 10.47 -1.84 2.09
CA TRP A 117 10.83 -2.87 1.12
C TRP A 117 12.23 -2.62 0.54
N GLU A 118 12.54 -1.37 0.19
CA GLU A 118 13.88 -0.96 -0.23
C GLU A 118 14.92 -1.23 0.86
N TYR A 119 14.61 -0.85 2.11
CA TYR A 119 15.50 -1.11 3.23
C TYR A 119 15.75 -2.60 3.44
N ILE A 120 14.70 -3.43 3.36
CA ILE A 120 14.80 -4.90 3.49
C ILE A 120 15.67 -5.45 2.37
N ALA A 121 15.38 -5.10 1.10
CA ALA A 121 16.14 -5.57 -0.05
C ALA A 121 17.63 -5.20 0.04
N GLY A 122 17.94 -4.00 0.55
CA GLY A 122 19.34 -3.55 0.75
C GLY A 122 20.05 -4.17 1.95
N LYS A 123 19.35 -4.86 2.85
CA LYS A 123 19.94 -5.49 4.06
C LYS A 123 20.04 -7.00 3.98
N ILE A 124 19.09 -7.62 3.33
CA ILE A 124 19.00 -9.08 3.19
C ILE A 124 20.15 -9.59 2.32
N LYS A 125 20.71 -10.71 2.71
CA LYS A 125 21.63 -11.52 1.93
C LYS A 125 20.97 -12.84 1.57
N GLU A 126 21.42 -13.45 0.48
CA GLU A 126 20.94 -14.76 0.09
C GLU A 126 21.11 -15.79 1.22
N GLY A 127 20.06 -16.53 1.52
CA GLY A 127 20.00 -17.51 2.60
C GLY A 127 19.70 -16.96 3.99
N ASP A 128 19.60 -15.64 4.18
CA ASP A 128 19.15 -15.06 5.45
C ASP A 128 17.72 -15.54 5.79
N LYS A 129 17.45 -15.70 7.09
CA LYS A 129 16.13 -16.07 7.58
C LYS A 129 15.38 -14.84 8.07
N LEU A 130 14.19 -14.59 7.53
CA LEU A 130 13.34 -13.49 7.93
C LEU A 130 11.99 -13.99 8.46
N LEU A 131 11.61 -13.53 9.64
CA LEU A 131 10.28 -13.75 10.22
C LEU A 131 9.48 -12.44 10.13
N ASN A 132 8.34 -12.48 9.39
CA ASN A 132 7.39 -11.37 9.30
C ASN A 132 6.11 -11.74 10.06
N LEU A 133 5.84 -11.07 11.20
CA LEU A 133 4.76 -11.41 12.13
C LEU A 133 3.45 -10.65 11.87
N PHE A 134 3.46 -9.57 11.12
CA PHE A 134 2.29 -8.76 10.74
C PHE A 134 2.29 -8.60 9.23
N ALA A 135 2.21 -9.74 8.58
CA ALA A 135 2.70 -9.85 7.22
C ALA A 135 1.71 -9.34 6.16
N TYR A 136 0.43 -9.19 6.52
CA TYR A 136 -0.62 -8.67 5.64
C TYR A 136 -0.62 -9.40 4.28
N THR A 137 -0.70 -8.68 3.16
CA THR A 137 -0.67 -9.24 1.79
C THR A 137 0.74 -9.49 1.25
N GLY A 138 1.76 -9.42 2.10
CA GLY A 138 3.08 -9.94 1.84
C GLY A 138 4.14 -8.95 1.37
N GLY A 139 3.89 -7.64 1.33
CA GLY A 139 4.85 -6.69 0.75
C GLY A 139 6.28 -6.85 1.28
N ALA A 140 6.48 -6.82 2.61
CA ALA A 140 7.80 -7.01 3.22
C ALA A 140 8.37 -8.43 3.02
N SER A 141 7.49 -9.45 3.06
CA SER A 141 7.88 -10.84 2.81
C SER A 141 8.38 -11.06 1.38
N LEU A 142 7.68 -10.50 0.41
CA LEU A 142 8.04 -10.57 -1.01
C LEU A 142 9.33 -9.80 -1.29
N ALA A 143 9.51 -8.63 -0.66
CA ALA A 143 10.76 -7.86 -0.75
C ALA A 143 11.95 -8.64 -0.22
N ALA A 144 11.82 -9.30 0.95
CA ALA A 144 12.87 -10.14 1.49
C ALA A 144 13.14 -11.37 0.59
N LYS A 145 12.08 -11.99 0.08
CA LYS A 145 12.20 -13.14 -0.83
C LYS A 145 12.90 -12.79 -2.13
N SER A 146 12.61 -11.60 -2.70
CA SER A 146 13.27 -11.12 -3.92
C SER A 146 14.78 -10.89 -3.74
N ALA A 147 15.22 -10.65 -2.50
CA ALA A 147 16.63 -10.52 -2.11
C ALA A 147 17.28 -11.86 -1.70
N GLY A 148 16.57 -13.00 -1.81
CA GLY A 148 17.11 -14.34 -1.56
C GLY A 148 16.89 -14.88 -0.14
N ALA A 149 16.08 -14.23 0.70
CA ALA A 149 15.78 -14.71 2.04
C ALA A 149 14.92 -15.99 2.05
N ASP A 150 15.12 -16.81 3.08
CA ASP A 150 14.15 -17.80 3.54
C ASP A 150 13.15 -17.12 4.48
N VAL A 151 11.88 -17.00 4.04
CA VAL A 151 10.89 -16.16 4.69
C VAL A 151 9.81 -16.98 5.37
N THR A 152 9.62 -16.73 6.67
CA THR A 152 8.43 -17.19 7.40
C THR A 152 7.44 -16.03 7.49
N HIS A 153 6.28 -16.21 6.83
CA HIS A 153 5.21 -15.23 6.74
C HIS A 153 4.07 -15.62 7.69
N VAL A 154 3.72 -14.75 8.62
CA VAL A 154 2.68 -15.00 9.64
C VAL A 154 1.71 -13.82 9.69
N ASP A 155 0.42 -14.15 9.57
CA ASP A 155 -0.68 -13.22 9.83
C ASP A 155 -1.83 -13.96 10.51
N ALA A 156 -2.60 -13.25 11.34
CA ALA A 156 -3.74 -13.84 12.06
C ALA A 156 -4.97 -14.03 11.14
N ILE A 157 -5.02 -13.35 10.00
CA ILE A 157 -6.19 -13.34 9.12
C ILE A 157 -5.93 -14.23 7.90
N ARG A 158 -6.61 -15.37 7.84
CA ARG A 158 -6.45 -16.34 6.76
C ARG A 158 -6.64 -15.72 5.37
N GLN A 159 -7.64 -14.85 5.20
CA GLN A 159 -7.91 -14.20 3.92
C GLN A 159 -6.72 -13.39 3.38
N VAL A 160 -5.96 -12.69 4.23
CA VAL A 160 -4.77 -11.94 3.79
C VAL A 160 -3.59 -12.86 3.48
N ILE A 161 -3.49 -14.02 4.16
CA ILE A 161 -2.50 -15.06 3.81
C ILE A 161 -2.81 -15.65 2.43
N ASP A 162 -4.09 -15.94 2.14
CA ASP A 162 -4.50 -16.43 0.83
C ASP A 162 -4.27 -15.36 -0.24
N TRP A 163 -4.49 -14.09 0.08
CA TRP A 163 -4.18 -12.96 -0.79
C TRP A 163 -2.66 -12.84 -1.07
N THR A 164 -1.82 -13.07 -0.05
CA THR A 164 -0.36 -13.11 -0.26
C THR A 164 0.04 -14.15 -1.31
N ARG A 165 -0.62 -15.31 -1.33
CA ARG A 165 -0.35 -16.36 -2.35
C ARG A 165 -0.68 -15.90 -3.77
N VAL A 166 -1.65 -15.00 -3.93
CA VAL A 166 -1.96 -14.39 -5.24
C VAL A 166 -0.88 -13.38 -5.66
N ASN A 167 -0.20 -12.76 -4.69
CA ASN A 167 0.87 -11.80 -4.94
C ASN A 167 2.24 -12.47 -5.18
N MET A 168 2.37 -13.77 -4.87
CA MET A 168 3.61 -14.56 -5.07
C MET A 168 3.78 -14.99 -6.52
#